data_de9657763173140639beb7fc803244e1
#
_entry.id   de9657763173140639beb7fc803244e1
#
_cell.length_a   1.000
_cell.length_b   1.000
_cell.length_c   1.000
_cell.angle_alpha   90.00
_cell.angle_beta   90.00
_cell.angle_gamma   90.00
#
_symmetry.space_group_name_H-M   'P 1'
#
loop_
_entity.id
_entity.type
_entity.pdbx_description
1 polymer ?
#
loop_
_entity_poly.entity_id
_entity_poly.type
_entity_poly.pdbx_seq_one_letter_code
_entity_poly.pdbx_strand_id
1 'polypeptide(L)'
;MGKNTGKIKENKTEKITYKQIKNNPEVNLLIERGNQVLGALGYTEHSVKHAAKVAETAGYILKRLGYGEEEIVLAQIAGYMHDIGNSINRNDHAHSGAILGYEILKDLGMPLADAAKIASAIGNHDEKTGTAVDVVSAALILADKTDVRRNRVRNQVISSFDAHDRE
;
A
#
# COMPACT_ATOMS: atom_id res chain seq x y z
N MET A 1 -32.41 44.13 -17.05
CA MET A 1 -31.04 43.60 -16.97
C MET A 1 -30.96 42.65 -15.81
N GLY A 2 -31.23 41.37 -16.03
CA GLY A 2 -31.13 40.33 -14.99
C GLY A 2 -29.77 39.69 -15.02
N LYS A 3 -29.04 39.81 -13.90
CA LYS A 3 -27.74 39.12 -13.69
C LYS A 3 -28.03 37.66 -13.35
N ASN A 4 -27.78 36.78 -14.29
CA ASN A 4 -27.79 35.32 -14.08
C ASN A 4 -26.47 34.93 -13.44
N THR A 5 -26.43 34.84 -12.11
CA THR A 5 -25.30 34.27 -11.39
C THR A 5 -25.43 32.76 -11.41
N GLY A 6 -24.83 32.11 -12.43
CA GLY A 6 -24.70 30.68 -12.48
C GLY A 6 -23.92 30.17 -11.28
N LYS A 7 -24.62 29.51 -10.34
CA LYS A 7 -23.97 28.72 -9.29
C LYS A 7 -23.21 27.56 -9.95
N ILE A 8 -21.89 27.67 -9.98
CA ILE A 8 -21.02 26.54 -10.27
C ILE A 8 -21.29 25.53 -9.15
N LYS A 9 -21.91 24.41 -9.49
CA LYS A 9 -22.01 23.26 -8.59
C LYS A 9 -20.58 22.73 -8.41
N GLU A 10 -19.99 22.95 -7.25
CA GLU A 10 -18.80 22.21 -6.82
C GLU A 10 -19.20 20.73 -6.83
N ASN A 11 -18.68 20.00 -7.82
CA ASN A 11 -18.70 18.55 -7.78
C ASN A 11 -17.86 18.13 -6.57
N LYS A 12 -18.50 17.72 -5.49
CA LYS A 12 -17.85 16.96 -4.41
C LYS A 12 -17.32 15.68 -5.07
N THR A 13 -16.06 15.67 -5.45
CA THR A 13 -15.34 14.44 -5.78
C THR A 13 -15.45 13.56 -4.54
N GLU A 14 -16.12 12.41 -4.66
CA GLU A 14 -16.20 11.44 -3.57
C GLU A 14 -14.76 11.05 -3.19
N LYS A 15 -14.43 11.15 -1.90
CA LYS A 15 -13.09 10.77 -1.42
C LYS A 15 -12.90 9.26 -1.65
N ILE A 16 -11.77 8.90 -2.27
CA ILE A 16 -11.39 7.49 -2.44
C ILE A 16 -11.21 6.85 -1.07
N THR A 17 -11.81 5.69 -0.89
CA THR A 17 -11.81 4.95 0.37
C THR A 17 -10.91 3.72 0.29
N TYR A 18 -10.42 3.26 1.43
CA TYR A 18 -9.70 1.97 1.52
C TYR A 18 -10.53 0.80 0.94
N LYS A 19 -11.85 0.79 1.17
CA LYS A 19 -12.73 -0.26 0.64
C LYS A 19 -12.75 -0.32 -0.89
N GLN A 20 -12.72 0.85 -1.56
CA GLN A 20 -12.65 0.90 -3.01
C GLN A 20 -11.32 0.32 -3.52
N ILE A 21 -10.19 0.67 -2.89
CA ILE A 21 -8.87 0.14 -3.26
C ILE A 21 -8.79 -1.36 -2.99
N LYS A 22 -9.26 -1.84 -1.84
CA LYS A 22 -9.29 -3.27 -1.49
C LYS A 22 -10.09 -4.12 -2.49
N ASN A 23 -11.10 -3.55 -3.11
CA ASN A 23 -11.94 -4.21 -4.12
C ASN A 23 -11.55 -3.85 -5.57
N ASN A 24 -10.47 -3.10 -5.77
CA ASN A 24 -10.04 -2.73 -7.12
C ASN A 24 -9.38 -3.94 -7.81
N PRO A 25 -9.89 -4.36 -8.99
CA PRO A 25 -9.39 -5.55 -9.67
C PRO A 25 -7.96 -5.39 -10.18
N GLU A 26 -7.55 -4.19 -10.59
CA GLU A 26 -6.19 -3.92 -11.06
C GLU A 26 -5.17 -4.02 -9.91
N VAL A 27 -5.46 -3.40 -8.76
CA VAL A 27 -4.60 -3.49 -7.57
C VAL A 27 -4.45 -4.95 -7.13
N ASN A 28 -5.55 -5.70 -7.06
CA ASN A 28 -5.53 -7.10 -6.67
C ASN A 28 -4.74 -7.97 -7.65
N LEU A 29 -4.87 -7.72 -8.97
CA LEU A 29 -4.10 -8.42 -9.99
C LEU A 29 -2.59 -8.18 -9.82
N LEU A 30 -2.17 -6.94 -9.54
CA LEU A 30 -0.76 -6.61 -9.31
C LEU A 30 -0.22 -7.27 -8.04
N ILE A 31 -0.99 -7.30 -6.94
CA ILE A 31 -0.61 -8.01 -5.71
C ILE A 31 -0.43 -9.51 -5.99
N GLU A 32 -1.39 -10.14 -6.67
CA GLU A 32 -1.31 -11.57 -7.00
C GLU A 32 -0.13 -11.87 -7.93
N ARG A 33 0.12 -11.01 -8.93
CA ARG A 33 1.28 -11.15 -9.81
C ARG A 33 2.59 -11.02 -9.04
N GLY A 34 2.71 -10.03 -8.16
CA GLY A 34 3.87 -9.86 -7.28
C GLY A 34 4.12 -11.10 -6.41
N ASN A 35 3.07 -11.63 -5.81
CA ASN A 35 3.16 -12.86 -5.02
C ASN A 35 3.65 -14.08 -5.83
N GLN A 36 3.24 -14.20 -7.11
CA GLN A 36 3.76 -15.24 -8.02
C GLN A 36 5.25 -15.06 -8.33
N VAL A 37 5.67 -13.82 -8.63
CA VAL A 37 7.08 -13.48 -8.89
C VAL A 37 7.94 -13.81 -7.67
N LEU A 38 7.54 -13.37 -6.50
CA LEU A 38 8.24 -13.65 -5.24
C LEU A 38 8.29 -15.16 -4.94
N GLY A 39 7.20 -15.88 -5.23
CA GLY A 39 7.17 -17.34 -5.08
C GLY A 39 8.18 -18.04 -5.99
N ALA A 40 8.32 -17.61 -7.23
CA ALA A 40 9.31 -18.16 -8.17
C ALA A 40 10.76 -17.86 -7.74
N LEU A 41 10.98 -16.79 -6.99
CA LEU A 41 12.28 -16.38 -6.47
C LEU A 41 12.58 -16.95 -5.07
N GLY A 42 11.66 -17.73 -4.44
CA GLY A 42 11.86 -18.34 -3.14
C GLY A 42 11.52 -17.45 -1.93
N TYR A 43 10.96 -16.26 -2.14
CA TYR A 43 10.55 -15.36 -1.05
C TYR A 43 9.26 -15.82 -0.35
N THR A 44 9.03 -15.28 0.85
CA THR A 44 7.81 -15.49 1.63
C THR A 44 6.55 -14.99 0.91
N GLU A 45 5.38 -15.34 1.45
CA GLU A 45 4.09 -14.96 0.87
C GLU A 45 3.81 -13.46 1.05
N HIS A 46 3.56 -12.77 -0.08
CA HIS A 46 3.13 -11.36 -0.16
C HIS A 46 1.78 -11.28 -0.88
N SER A 47 0.79 -11.94 -0.31
CA SER A 47 -0.56 -12.07 -0.86
C SER A 47 -1.47 -10.91 -0.46
N VAL A 48 -2.69 -10.93 -1.02
CA VAL A 48 -3.80 -10.03 -0.60
C VAL A 48 -4.04 -10.09 0.92
N LYS A 49 -3.79 -11.23 1.58
CA LYS A 49 -3.92 -11.35 3.04
C LYS A 49 -2.85 -10.55 3.78
N HIS A 50 -1.62 -10.54 3.28
CA HIS A 50 -0.56 -9.70 3.81
C HIS A 50 -0.90 -8.22 3.60
N ALA A 51 -1.21 -7.83 2.38
CA ALA A 51 -1.59 -6.46 2.04
C ALA A 51 -2.74 -5.92 2.92
N ALA A 52 -3.80 -6.71 3.11
CA ALA A 52 -4.91 -6.35 3.98
C ALA A 52 -4.47 -6.20 5.45
N LYS A 53 -3.62 -7.10 5.95
CA LYS A 53 -3.11 -7.05 7.32
C LYS A 53 -2.27 -5.79 7.55
N VAL A 54 -1.37 -5.46 6.63
CA VAL A 54 -0.55 -4.24 6.69
C VAL A 54 -1.43 -3.00 6.68
N ALA A 55 -2.40 -2.93 5.76
CA ALA A 55 -3.36 -1.82 5.69
C ALA A 55 -4.12 -1.61 7.01
N GLU A 56 -4.71 -2.67 7.55
CA GLU A 56 -5.48 -2.62 8.80
C GLU A 56 -4.60 -2.23 9.99
N THR A 57 -3.36 -2.73 10.04
CA THR A 57 -2.40 -2.41 11.10
C THR A 57 -1.94 -0.95 11.00
N ALA A 58 -1.61 -0.44 9.81
CA ALA A 58 -1.21 0.95 9.62
C ALA A 58 -2.32 1.92 10.04
N GLY A 59 -3.55 1.67 9.61
CA GLY A 59 -4.70 2.46 10.05
C GLY A 59 -4.95 2.39 11.55
N TYR A 60 -4.80 1.20 12.15
CA TYR A 60 -4.94 1.01 13.60
C TYR A 60 -3.89 1.81 14.38
N ILE A 61 -2.63 1.81 13.94
CA ILE A 61 -1.55 2.58 14.58
C ILE A 61 -1.92 4.06 14.63
N LEU A 62 -2.27 4.66 13.49
CA LEU A 62 -2.63 6.09 13.44
C LEU A 62 -3.88 6.41 14.27
N LYS A 63 -4.89 5.55 14.23
CA LYS A 63 -6.09 5.69 15.06
C LYS A 63 -5.76 5.69 16.56
N ARG A 64 -4.87 4.79 17.01
CA ARG A 64 -4.45 4.70 18.40
C ARG A 64 -3.63 5.91 18.86
N LEU A 65 -2.93 6.54 17.93
CA LEU A 65 -2.16 7.76 18.17
C LEU A 65 -3.00 9.04 18.06
N GLY A 66 -4.30 8.95 17.74
CA GLY A 66 -5.22 10.09 17.70
C GLY A 66 -5.18 10.90 16.40
N TYR A 67 -4.64 10.33 15.30
CA TYR A 67 -4.68 10.98 13.99
C TYR A 67 -6.09 11.00 13.40
N GLY A 68 -6.33 11.93 12.47
CA GLY A 68 -7.62 12.08 11.80
C GLY A 68 -7.94 10.97 10.81
N GLU A 69 -9.22 10.86 10.42
CA GLU A 69 -9.69 9.83 9.49
C GLU A 69 -8.97 9.90 8.13
N GLU A 70 -8.53 11.07 7.71
CA GLU A 70 -7.82 11.28 6.45
C GLU A 70 -6.48 10.55 6.45
N GLU A 71 -5.63 10.76 7.46
CA GLU A 71 -4.35 10.07 7.60
C GLU A 71 -4.54 8.57 7.77
N ILE A 72 -5.57 8.14 8.49
CA ILE A 72 -5.91 6.73 8.68
C ILE A 72 -6.19 6.06 7.33
N VAL A 73 -7.04 6.66 6.51
CA VAL A 73 -7.41 6.13 5.18
C VAL A 73 -6.19 6.11 4.25
N LEU A 74 -5.37 7.17 4.24
CA LEU A 74 -4.15 7.21 3.42
C LEU A 74 -3.17 6.11 3.83
N ALA A 75 -2.98 5.86 5.13
CA ALA A 75 -2.12 4.80 5.63
C ALA A 75 -2.66 3.39 5.27
N GLN A 76 -3.97 3.20 5.33
CA GLN A 76 -4.60 1.95 4.90
C GLN A 76 -4.39 1.70 3.40
N ILE A 77 -4.56 2.72 2.57
CA ILE A 77 -4.36 2.60 1.12
C ILE A 77 -2.88 2.32 0.81
N ALA A 78 -1.96 3.07 1.42
CA ALA A 78 -0.52 2.85 1.27
C ALA A 78 -0.14 1.43 1.69
N GLY A 79 -0.64 0.96 2.84
CA GLY A 79 -0.41 -0.39 3.34
C GLY A 79 -0.95 -1.49 2.42
N TYR A 80 -2.08 -1.27 1.76
CA TYR A 80 -2.63 -2.25 0.83
C TYR A 80 -1.84 -2.35 -0.48
N MET A 81 -1.29 -1.24 -0.94
CA MET A 81 -0.63 -1.11 -2.23
C MET A 81 0.90 -1.21 -2.16
N HIS A 82 1.52 -1.27 -0.97
CA HIS A 82 2.97 -1.10 -0.80
C HIS A 82 3.81 -2.06 -1.64
N ASP A 83 3.33 -3.27 -1.83
CA ASP A 83 4.05 -4.36 -2.49
C ASP A 83 3.70 -4.59 -3.97
N ILE A 84 2.83 -3.76 -4.57
CA ILE A 84 2.40 -3.96 -5.96
C ILE A 84 3.56 -3.91 -6.96
N GLY A 85 4.66 -3.24 -6.62
CA GLY A 85 5.86 -3.17 -7.44
C GLY A 85 6.60 -4.50 -7.61
N ASN A 86 6.38 -5.47 -6.71
CA ASN A 86 6.88 -6.83 -6.88
C ASN A 86 6.32 -7.53 -8.14
N SER A 87 5.22 -7.01 -8.71
CA SER A 87 4.70 -7.46 -10.00
C SER A 87 5.67 -7.21 -11.16
N ILE A 88 6.53 -6.23 -11.02
CA ILE A 88 7.57 -5.85 -11.99
C ILE A 88 8.89 -6.56 -11.65
N ASN A 89 9.45 -6.28 -10.46
CA ASN A 89 10.67 -6.87 -9.97
C ASN A 89 10.79 -6.72 -8.45
N ARG A 90 11.45 -7.66 -7.78
CA ARG A 90 11.76 -7.53 -6.35
C ARG A 90 12.72 -6.38 -6.08
N ASN A 91 13.75 -6.23 -6.91
CA ASN A 91 14.65 -5.08 -6.81
C ASN A 91 13.88 -3.80 -7.13
N ASP A 92 14.05 -2.78 -6.31
CA ASP A 92 13.37 -1.48 -6.43
C ASP A 92 11.82 -1.55 -6.44
N HIS A 93 11.24 -2.62 -5.86
CA HIS A 93 9.79 -2.80 -5.81
C HIS A 93 9.06 -1.62 -5.13
N ALA A 94 9.69 -0.99 -4.13
CA ALA A 94 9.13 0.18 -3.48
C ALA A 94 8.99 1.35 -4.46
N HIS A 95 10.00 1.64 -5.26
CA HIS A 95 9.96 2.72 -6.24
C HIS A 95 9.00 2.43 -7.40
N SER A 96 9.06 1.22 -7.97
CA SER A 96 8.09 0.83 -9.02
C SER A 96 6.66 0.78 -8.48
N GLY A 97 6.46 0.31 -7.25
CA GLY A 97 5.16 0.32 -6.57
C GLY A 97 4.62 1.72 -6.32
N ALA A 98 5.48 2.68 -5.97
CA ALA A 98 5.10 4.07 -5.79
C ALA A 98 4.60 4.71 -7.11
N ILE A 99 5.30 4.45 -8.22
CA ILE A 99 4.91 4.96 -9.55
C ILE A 99 3.58 4.35 -9.98
N LEU A 100 3.45 3.02 -9.94
CA LEU A 100 2.20 2.33 -10.28
C LEU A 100 1.04 2.81 -9.39
N GLY A 101 1.28 2.92 -8.09
CA GLY A 101 0.27 3.36 -7.13
C GLY A 101 -0.20 4.78 -7.39
N TYR A 102 0.71 5.70 -7.69
CA TYR A 102 0.37 7.09 -8.03
C TYR A 102 -0.53 7.15 -9.27
N GLU A 103 -0.17 6.44 -10.35
CA GLU A 103 -0.97 6.43 -11.59
C GLU A 103 -2.37 5.85 -11.36
N ILE A 104 -2.47 4.70 -10.68
CA ILE A 104 -3.77 4.08 -10.37
C ILE A 104 -4.64 5.03 -9.54
N LEU A 105 -4.10 5.65 -8.49
CA LEU A 105 -4.85 6.55 -7.61
C LEU A 105 -5.29 7.81 -8.34
N LYS A 106 -4.44 8.37 -9.18
CA LYS A 106 -4.76 9.51 -10.05
C LYS A 106 -5.91 9.18 -11.01
N ASP A 107 -5.85 8.03 -11.67
CA ASP A 107 -6.88 7.59 -12.62
C ASP A 107 -8.23 7.29 -11.95
N LEU A 108 -8.20 6.90 -10.67
CA LEU A 108 -9.39 6.78 -9.83
C LEU A 108 -9.95 8.14 -9.36
N GLY A 109 -9.25 9.25 -9.65
CA GLY A 109 -9.70 10.59 -9.28
C GLY A 109 -9.32 11.02 -7.87
N MET A 110 -8.32 10.39 -7.25
CA MET A 110 -7.80 10.84 -5.95
C MET A 110 -7.15 12.23 -6.08
N PRO A 111 -7.32 13.13 -5.09
CA PRO A 111 -6.57 14.39 -5.06
C PRO A 111 -5.08 14.14 -5.21
N LEU A 112 -4.40 14.89 -6.10
CA LEU A 112 -3.00 14.64 -6.44
C LEU A 112 -2.07 14.72 -5.22
N ALA A 113 -2.38 15.57 -4.24
CA ALA A 113 -1.62 15.67 -3.01
C ALA A 113 -1.68 14.38 -2.18
N ASP A 114 -2.87 13.75 -2.10
CA ASP A 114 -3.08 12.50 -1.38
C ASP A 114 -2.40 11.33 -2.11
N ALA A 115 -2.57 11.28 -3.44
CA ALA A 115 -1.90 10.27 -4.27
C ALA A 115 -0.37 10.36 -4.16
N ALA A 116 0.19 11.58 -4.16
CA ALA A 116 1.62 11.81 -3.98
C ALA A 116 2.10 11.40 -2.58
N LYS A 117 1.31 11.66 -1.54
CA LYS A 117 1.62 11.26 -0.16
C LYS A 117 1.65 9.74 -0.01
N ILE A 118 0.67 9.03 -0.58
CA ILE A 118 0.65 7.56 -0.61
C ILE A 118 1.84 7.03 -1.39
N ALA A 119 2.12 7.56 -2.58
CA ALA A 119 3.26 7.15 -3.39
C ALA A 119 4.60 7.35 -2.65
N SER A 120 4.76 8.48 -1.95
CA SER A 120 5.93 8.73 -1.13
C SER A 120 6.06 7.70 0.00
N ALA A 121 4.97 7.36 0.67
CA ALA A 121 4.98 6.32 1.71
C ALA A 121 5.37 4.95 1.13
N ILE A 122 4.80 4.56 -0.01
CA ILE A 122 5.16 3.32 -0.71
C ILE A 122 6.63 3.33 -1.11
N GLY A 123 7.13 4.41 -1.72
CA GLY A 123 8.51 4.51 -2.19
C GLY A 123 9.57 4.44 -1.08
N ASN A 124 9.18 4.74 0.14
CA ASN A 124 10.06 4.78 1.32
C ASN A 124 9.83 3.64 2.33
N HIS A 125 9.07 2.58 1.97
CA HIS A 125 8.78 1.52 2.94
C HIS A 125 9.88 0.46 3.06
N ASP A 126 10.70 0.24 2.02
CA ASP A 126 11.77 -0.76 2.02
C ASP A 126 12.89 -0.33 2.98
N GLU A 127 13.23 -1.20 3.91
CA GLU A 127 14.24 -0.95 4.96
C GLU A 127 15.64 -0.63 4.44
N LYS A 128 15.98 -1.08 3.24
CA LYS A 128 17.32 -0.87 2.65
C LYS A 128 17.49 0.53 2.09
N THR A 129 16.42 1.17 1.65
CA THR A 129 16.47 2.43 0.89
C THR A 129 15.55 3.50 1.43
N GLY A 130 14.60 3.14 2.28
CA GLY A 130 13.53 4.02 2.74
C GLY A 130 13.77 4.63 4.10
N THR A 131 13.08 5.74 4.33
CA THR A 131 13.00 6.44 5.61
C THR A 131 11.61 7.00 5.79
N ALA A 132 11.06 6.94 6.99
CA ALA A 132 9.77 7.56 7.29
C ALA A 132 9.84 9.08 7.06
N VAL A 133 9.10 9.57 6.07
CA VAL A 133 9.08 11.00 5.70
C VAL A 133 7.86 11.74 6.28
N ASP A 134 6.85 11.00 6.71
CA ASP A 134 5.65 11.49 7.38
C ASP A 134 4.99 10.39 8.22
N VAL A 135 3.85 10.70 8.82
CA VAL A 135 3.12 9.75 9.70
C VAL A 135 2.52 8.58 8.93
N VAL A 136 2.17 8.76 7.66
CA VAL A 136 1.63 7.70 6.80
C VAL A 136 2.72 6.69 6.47
N SER A 137 3.91 7.15 6.06
CA SER A 137 5.07 6.30 5.80
C SER A 137 5.57 5.60 7.06
N ALA A 138 5.59 6.29 8.21
CA ALA A 138 5.96 5.68 9.49
C ALA A 138 5.01 4.55 9.87
N ALA A 139 3.70 4.78 9.75
CA ALA A 139 2.70 3.77 10.05
C ALA A 139 2.78 2.56 9.11
N LEU A 140 3.04 2.79 7.81
CA LEU A 140 3.25 1.73 6.83
C LEU A 140 4.47 0.87 7.18
N ILE A 141 5.64 1.48 7.42
CA ILE A 141 6.88 0.77 7.75
C ILE A 141 6.68 -0.09 9.00
N LEU A 142 6.10 0.47 10.06
CA LEU A 142 5.81 -0.28 11.30
C LEU A 142 4.84 -1.43 11.05
N ALA A 143 3.77 -1.20 10.29
CA ALA A 143 2.76 -2.21 10.02
C ALA A 143 3.33 -3.39 9.22
N ASP A 144 4.12 -3.13 8.20
CA ASP A 144 4.76 -4.16 7.39
C ASP A 144 5.73 -5.01 8.24
N LYS A 145 6.61 -4.37 9.02
CA LYS A 145 7.57 -5.06 9.91
C LYS A 145 6.91 -5.89 11.02
N THR A 146 5.67 -5.62 11.37
CA THR A 146 4.95 -6.40 12.40
C THR A 146 4.23 -7.63 11.85
N ASP A 147 4.14 -7.82 10.54
CA ASP A 147 3.51 -9.03 9.95
C ASP A 147 4.49 -10.19 9.83
N VAL A 148 4.96 -10.68 10.97
CA VAL A 148 5.94 -11.78 11.13
C VAL A 148 5.28 -13.15 11.26
N ARG A 149 4.13 -13.36 10.63
CA ARG A 149 3.38 -14.62 10.75
C ARG A 149 4.13 -15.78 10.07
N ARG A 150 4.33 -16.87 10.83
CA ARG A 150 5.00 -18.09 10.35
C ARG A 150 4.35 -18.71 9.11
N ASN A 151 3.05 -18.54 8.92
CA ASN A 151 2.33 -19.07 7.76
C ASN A 151 2.60 -18.33 6.44
N ARG A 152 3.39 -17.25 6.47
CA ARG A 152 3.93 -16.61 5.26
C ARG A 152 5.11 -17.37 4.65
N VAL A 153 5.80 -18.19 5.45
CA VAL A 153 6.88 -19.05 4.97
C VAL A 153 6.32 -20.10 4.04
N ARG A 154 6.77 -20.12 2.79
CA ARG A 154 6.28 -21.07 1.77
C ARG A 154 6.75 -22.49 2.04
N ASN A 155 7.99 -22.64 2.50
CA ASN A 155 8.57 -23.91 2.86
C ASN A 155 8.24 -24.25 4.32
N GLN A 156 7.41 -25.27 4.55
CA GLN A 156 6.96 -25.67 5.89
C GLN A 156 7.92 -26.66 6.57
N VAL A 157 8.95 -27.16 5.89
CA VAL A 157 9.93 -28.12 6.43
C VAL A 157 11.15 -27.35 6.92
N ILE A 158 11.28 -27.22 8.25
CA ILE A 158 12.33 -26.42 8.90
C ILE A 158 13.76 -26.82 8.44
N SER A 159 14.01 -28.09 8.18
CA SER A 159 15.31 -28.60 7.70
C SER A 159 15.68 -28.14 6.29
N SER A 160 14.73 -27.64 5.53
CA SER A 160 14.91 -27.14 4.15
C SER A 160 14.75 -25.62 4.02
N PHE A 161 14.65 -24.91 5.16
CA PHE A 161 14.60 -23.44 5.15
C PHE A 161 15.91 -22.87 4.60
N ASP A 162 15.77 -21.99 3.62
CA ASP A 162 16.87 -21.20 3.11
C ASP A 162 17.02 -19.87 3.89
N ALA A 163 17.90 -18.96 3.41
CA ALA A 163 18.14 -17.69 4.05
C ALA A 163 16.88 -16.78 4.06
N HIS A 164 16.01 -16.89 3.05
CA HIS A 164 14.79 -16.09 2.94
C HIS A 164 13.64 -16.60 3.83
N ASP A 165 13.62 -17.89 4.15
CA ASP A 165 12.64 -18.50 5.04
C ASP A 165 12.88 -18.15 6.53
N ARG A 166 14.04 -17.60 6.84
CA ARG A 166 14.50 -17.30 8.21
C ARG A 166 14.40 -15.83 8.59
N GLU A 167 14.15 -14.97 7.61
CA GLU A 167 13.88 -13.53 7.81
C GLU A 167 12.39 -13.34 8.19
#